data_86e0dd3d22f9ed89a358796024083a03
#
_entry.id   86e0dd3d22f9ed89a358796024083a03
#
_cell.length_a   1.000
_cell.length_b   1.000
_cell.length_c   1.000
_cell.angle_alpha   90.00
_cell.angle_beta   90.00
_cell.angle_gamma   90.00
#
_symmetry.space_group_name_H-M   'P 1'
#
loop_
_entity.id
_entity.type
_entity.pdbx_description
1 polymer ?
#
loop_
_entity_poly.entity_id
_entity_poly.type
_entity_poly.pdbx_seq_one_letter_code
_entity_poly.pdbx_strand_id
1 'polypeptide(L)'
;MIEQYKHILWDWNGTLLDDSWLCVEVLNDLLKEQGKDPISLKTYRNHFNFPVIHFYKFLGFATDPVNFKAISHQFIAAYEARWLKECCLHLNVHSLFKDSQALGISHSILSAAHQTALEAGTA
;
A
#
# COMPACT_ATOMS: atom_id res chain seq x y z
N MET A 1 -17.80 -4.30 19.61
CA MET A 1 -18.56 -3.25 18.95
C MET A 1 -17.74 -1.98 18.86
N ILE A 2 -17.85 -1.24 17.78
CA ILE A 2 -17.04 -0.05 17.57
C ILE A 2 -17.32 1.03 18.63
N GLU A 3 -18.52 1.12 19.14
CA GLU A 3 -18.93 2.07 20.19
C GLU A 3 -18.22 1.87 21.52
N GLN A 4 -17.61 0.69 21.73
CA GLN A 4 -16.88 0.37 22.96
C GLN A 4 -15.47 0.99 22.97
N TYR A 5 -14.99 1.50 21.83
CA TYR A 5 -13.65 2.02 21.69
C TYR A 5 -13.68 3.54 21.58
N LYS A 6 -12.67 4.19 22.16
CA LYS A 6 -12.51 5.65 22.09
C LYS A 6 -11.58 6.08 20.97
N HIS A 7 -10.75 5.19 20.49
CA HIS A 7 -9.74 5.46 19.48
C HIS A 7 -9.51 4.22 18.61
N ILE A 8 -9.35 4.42 17.28
CA ILE A 8 -9.04 3.35 16.34
C ILE A 8 -7.75 3.71 15.63
N LEU A 9 -6.82 2.76 15.59
CA LEU A 9 -5.57 2.85 14.85
C LEU A 9 -5.73 2.09 13.54
N TRP A 10 -5.49 2.75 12.42
CA TRP A 10 -5.68 2.19 11.08
C TRP A 10 -4.34 2.00 10.37
N ASP A 11 -4.24 0.90 9.62
CA ASP A 11 -3.25 0.77 8.55
C ASP A 11 -3.70 1.61 7.36
N TRP A 12 -2.75 2.03 6.50
CA TRP A 12 -3.02 2.93 5.38
C TRP A 12 -3.05 2.18 4.04
N ASN A 13 -1.89 1.72 3.57
CA ASN A 13 -1.79 1.10 2.24
C ASN A 13 -2.58 -0.20 2.18
N GLY A 14 -3.48 -0.32 1.22
CA GLY A 14 -4.31 -1.50 1.03
C GLY A 14 -5.45 -1.65 2.03
N THR A 15 -5.49 -0.86 3.09
CA THR A 15 -6.55 -0.89 4.11
C THR A 15 -7.51 0.27 3.95
N LEU A 16 -7.08 1.50 4.18
CA LEU A 16 -7.87 2.69 3.92
C LEU A 16 -7.73 3.16 2.48
N LEU A 17 -6.53 3.14 1.95
CA LEU A 17 -6.24 3.49 0.57
C LEU A 17 -6.34 2.25 -0.31
N ASP A 18 -7.14 2.34 -1.37
CA ASP A 18 -7.26 1.27 -2.36
C ASP A 18 -6.14 1.39 -3.39
N ASP A 19 -4.96 0.88 -3.04
CA ASP A 19 -3.75 0.99 -3.86
C ASP A 19 -3.13 -0.35 -4.24
N SER A 20 -3.67 -1.48 -3.78
CA SER A 20 -3.09 -2.80 -4.06
C SER A 20 -3.04 -3.10 -5.55
N TRP A 21 -4.06 -2.68 -6.31
CA TRP A 21 -4.08 -2.84 -7.76
C TRP A 21 -2.93 -2.07 -8.44
N LEU A 22 -2.61 -0.88 -7.92
CA LEU A 22 -1.49 -0.10 -8.46
C LEU A 22 -0.16 -0.77 -8.16
N CYS A 23 0.01 -1.29 -6.94
CA CYS A 23 1.21 -2.05 -6.59
C CYS A 23 1.42 -3.23 -7.54
N VAL A 24 0.34 -3.94 -7.88
CA VAL A 24 0.40 -5.05 -8.84
C VAL A 24 0.81 -4.56 -10.23
N GLU A 25 0.24 -3.46 -10.72
CA GLU A 25 0.63 -2.90 -12.01
C GLU A 25 2.09 -2.50 -12.05
N VAL A 26 2.58 -1.82 -11.04
CA VAL A 26 3.98 -1.40 -10.97
C VAL A 26 4.90 -2.62 -10.92
N LEU A 27 4.58 -3.61 -10.09
CA LEU A 27 5.36 -4.85 -10.01
C LEU A 27 5.37 -5.59 -11.34
N ASN A 28 4.24 -5.66 -12.03
CA ASN A 28 4.15 -6.34 -13.32
C ASN A 28 4.97 -5.65 -14.40
N ASP A 29 5.05 -4.32 -14.37
CA ASP A 29 5.93 -3.58 -15.28
C ASP A 29 7.41 -3.93 -15.01
N LEU A 30 7.81 -3.99 -13.73
CA LEU A 30 9.18 -4.37 -13.36
C LEU A 30 9.48 -5.82 -13.71
N LEU A 31 8.52 -6.73 -13.51
CA LEU A 31 8.67 -8.13 -13.88
C LEU A 31 8.84 -8.28 -15.40
N LYS A 32 8.04 -7.54 -16.17
CA LYS A 32 8.11 -7.57 -17.64
C LYS A 32 9.47 -7.10 -18.15
N GLU A 33 10.03 -6.06 -17.54
CA GLU A 33 11.36 -5.56 -17.89
C GLU A 33 12.44 -6.65 -17.72
N GLN A 34 12.25 -7.56 -16.80
CA GLN A 34 13.18 -8.67 -16.54
C GLN A 34 12.78 -9.96 -17.24
N GLY A 35 11.80 -9.92 -18.15
CA GLY A 35 11.33 -11.10 -18.87
C GLY A 35 10.59 -12.11 -18.01
N LYS A 36 10.01 -11.67 -16.90
CA LYS A 36 9.27 -12.53 -15.97
C LYS A 36 7.76 -12.40 -16.18
N ASP A 37 7.03 -13.43 -15.76
CA ASP A 37 5.58 -13.45 -15.89
C ASP A 37 4.91 -12.50 -14.91
N PRO A 38 3.76 -11.89 -15.27
CA PRO A 38 3.01 -11.05 -14.37
C PRO A 38 2.35 -11.86 -13.26
N ILE A 39 2.01 -11.18 -12.18
CA ILE A 39 1.24 -11.76 -11.08
C ILE A 39 -0.16 -11.15 -11.03
N SER A 40 -1.10 -11.88 -10.40
CA SER A 40 -2.44 -11.39 -10.15
C SER A 40 -2.52 -10.65 -8.81
N LEU A 41 -3.60 -9.88 -8.63
CA LEU A 41 -3.90 -9.26 -7.34
C LEU A 41 -4.06 -10.30 -6.23
N LYS A 42 -4.63 -11.45 -6.54
CA LYS A 42 -4.77 -12.56 -5.60
C LYS A 42 -3.41 -13.07 -5.14
N THR A 43 -2.47 -13.27 -6.07
CA THR A 43 -1.09 -13.68 -5.74
C THR A 43 -0.41 -12.63 -4.86
N TYR A 44 -0.56 -11.37 -5.21
CA TYR A 44 -0.02 -10.26 -4.40
C TYR A 44 -0.56 -10.32 -2.97
N ARG A 45 -1.86 -10.43 -2.79
CA ARG A 45 -2.49 -10.48 -1.46
C ARG A 45 -2.08 -11.69 -0.65
N ASN A 46 -1.90 -12.84 -1.32
CA ASN A 46 -1.56 -14.08 -0.63
C ASN A 46 -0.09 -14.15 -0.21
N HIS A 47 0.80 -13.48 -0.91
CA HIS A 47 2.25 -13.64 -0.73
C HIS A 47 2.97 -12.38 -0.23
N PHE A 48 2.34 -11.20 -0.37
CA PHE A 48 2.96 -9.97 0.14
C PHE A 48 3.11 -10.05 1.66
N ASN A 49 4.31 -9.72 2.14
CA ASN A 49 4.61 -9.71 3.57
C ASN A 49 5.81 -8.80 3.85
N PHE A 50 5.96 -8.40 5.10
CA PHE A 50 7.13 -7.67 5.57
C PHE A 50 8.12 -8.63 6.25
N PRO A 51 9.42 -8.38 6.13
CA PRO A 51 10.02 -7.34 5.29
C PRO A 51 9.87 -7.65 3.79
N VAL A 52 9.71 -6.61 3.00
CA VAL A 52 9.37 -6.72 1.56
C VAL A 52 10.41 -7.49 0.75
N ILE A 53 11.64 -7.59 1.24
CA ILE A 53 12.70 -8.36 0.56
C ILE A 53 12.29 -9.82 0.34
N HIS A 54 11.53 -10.41 1.25
CA HIS A 54 11.05 -11.80 1.10
C HIS A 54 10.06 -11.92 -0.05
N PHE A 55 9.21 -10.92 -0.21
CA PHE A 55 8.27 -10.89 -1.33
C PHE A 55 9.00 -10.72 -2.66
N TYR A 56 10.01 -9.87 -2.73
CA TYR A 56 10.80 -9.70 -3.94
C TYR A 56 11.56 -10.97 -4.30
N LYS A 57 12.06 -11.73 -3.33
CA LYS A 57 12.65 -13.07 -3.57
C LYS A 57 11.62 -14.02 -4.16
N PHE A 58 10.41 -14.03 -3.61
CA PHE A 58 9.32 -14.85 -4.13
C PHE A 58 9.03 -14.53 -5.59
N LEU A 59 9.06 -13.26 -5.97
CA LEU A 59 8.83 -12.82 -7.34
C LEU A 59 9.99 -13.14 -8.29
N GLY A 60 11.14 -13.54 -7.76
CA GLY A 60 12.31 -13.90 -8.54
C GLY A 60 13.28 -12.74 -8.81
N PHE A 61 13.11 -11.61 -8.15
CA PHE A 61 14.07 -10.51 -8.25
C PHE A 61 15.37 -10.85 -7.50
N ALA A 62 16.50 -10.36 -8.01
CA ALA A 62 17.75 -10.41 -7.29
C ALA A 62 17.67 -9.51 -6.06
N THR A 63 18.05 -10.04 -4.89
CA THR A 63 17.89 -9.36 -3.61
C THR A 63 19.21 -9.10 -2.88
N ASP A 64 20.34 -9.15 -3.57
CA ASP A 64 21.58 -8.60 -3.04
C ASP A 64 21.39 -7.08 -2.79
N PRO A 65 22.20 -6.47 -1.90
CA PRO A 65 21.95 -5.07 -1.50
C PRO A 65 21.84 -4.07 -2.64
N VAL A 66 22.65 -4.22 -3.69
CA VAL A 66 22.62 -3.29 -4.84
C VAL A 66 21.34 -3.46 -5.66
N ASN A 67 20.98 -4.68 -6.02
CA ASN A 67 19.79 -4.96 -6.83
C ASN A 67 18.50 -4.71 -6.04
N PHE A 68 18.47 -5.08 -4.76
CA PHE A 68 17.31 -4.80 -3.92
C PHE A 68 17.05 -3.29 -3.80
N LYS A 69 18.08 -2.49 -3.61
CA LYS A 69 17.96 -1.03 -3.54
C LYS A 69 17.46 -0.46 -4.87
N ALA A 70 17.99 -0.95 -5.99
CA ALA A 70 17.58 -0.49 -7.30
C ALA A 70 16.11 -0.78 -7.58
N ILE A 71 15.65 -2.01 -7.34
CA ILE A 71 14.26 -2.40 -7.58
C ILE A 71 13.30 -1.65 -6.64
N SER A 72 13.71 -1.45 -5.39
CA SER A 72 12.92 -0.69 -4.41
C SER A 72 12.73 0.77 -4.85
N HIS A 73 13.80 1.41 -5.33
CA HIS A 73 13.72 2.78 -5.84
C HIS A 73 12.85 2.88 -7.09
N GLN A 74 12.95 1.92 -8.00
CA GLN A 74 12.12 1.88 -9.21
C GLN A 74 10.64 1.73 -8.83
N PHE A 75 10.34 0.84 -7.89
CA PHE A 75 8.98 0.64 -7.43
C PHE A 75 8.41 1.92 -6.82
N ILE A 76 9.14 2.52 -5.89
CA ILE A 76 8.69 3.74 -5.19
C ILE A 76 8.47 4.88 -6.18
N ALA A 77 9.40 5.10 -7.11
CA ALA A 77 9.28 6.15 -8.10
C ALA A 77 8.03 5.96 -8.99
N ALA A 78 7.80 4.74 -9.47
CA ALA A 78 6.64 4.44 -10.30
C ALA A 78 5.32 4.54 -9.52
N TYR A 79 5.31 4.08 -8.28
CA TYR A 79 4.15 4.18 -7.41
C TYR A 79 3.82 5.65 -7.09
N GLU A 80 4.81 6.42 -6.66
CA GLU A 80 4.62 7.83 -6.29
C GLU A 80 4.17 8.70 -7.47
N ALA A 81 4.55 8.34 -8.68
CA ALA A 81 4.12 9.06 -9.88
C ALA A 81 2.61 8.95 -10.14
N ARG A 82 1.94 7.94 -9.56
CA ARG A 82 0.56 7.60 -9.92
C ARG A 82 -0.43 7.62 -8.77
N TRP A 83 -0.01 7.24 -7.55
CA TRP A 83 -0.97 6.89 -6.50
C TRP A 83 -1.90 8.03 -6.10
N LEU A 84 -1.39 9.25 -5.97
CA LEU A 84 -2.19 10.39 -5.50
C LEU A 84 -3.31 10.76 -6.49
N LYS A 85 -3.06 10.56 -7.79
CA LYS A 85 -4.02 10.88 -8.84
C LYS A 85 -4.96 9.73 -9.16
N GLU A 86 -4.50 8.49 -9.02
CA GLU A 86 -5.21 7.31 -9.52
C GLU A 86 -5.81 6.44 -8.42
N CYS A 87 -5.33 6.54 -7.19
CA CYS A 87 -5.89 5.76 -6.07
C CYS A 87 -6.90 6.55 -5.27
N CYS A 88 -7.89 5.82 -4.75
CA CYS A 88 -8.95 6.37 -3.90
C CYS A 88 -8.97 5.61 -2.58
N LEU A 89 -9.66 6.17 -1.58
CA LEU A 89 -9.98 5.42 -0.37
C LEU A 89 -10.95 4.27 -0.73
N HIS A 90 -10.88 3.19 0.03
CA HIS A 90 -11.87 2.12 -0.11
C HIS A 90 -13.28 2.63 0.12
N LEU A 91 -14.23 1.96 -0.49
CA LEU A 91 -15.65 2.30 -0.37
C LEU A 91 -16.06 2.39 1.10
N ASN A 92 -16.85 3.40 1.42
CA ASN A 92 -17.42 3.65 2.76
C ASN A 92 -16.42 4.13 3.82
N VAL A 93 -15.15 4.40 3.51
CA VAL A 93 -14.20 4.92 4.50
C VAL A 93 -14.65 6.28 5.04
N HIS A 94 -15.05 7.19 4.17
CA HIS A 94 -15.56 8.50 4.59
C HIS A 94 -16.79 8.38 5.49
N SER A 95 -17.74 7.52 5.13
CA SER A 95 -18.96 7.29 5.92
C SER A 95 -18.61 6.73 7.29
N LEU A 96 -17.69 5.77 7.35
CA LEU A 96 -17.23 5.18 8.61
C LEU A 96 -16.61 6.23 9.52
N PHE A 97 -15.74 7.08 8.98
CA PHE A 97 -15.09 8.14 9.77
C PHE A 97 -16.11 9.16 10.27
N LYS A 98 -17.04 9.56 9.44
CA LYS A 98 -18.12 10.50 9.81
C LYS A 98 -18.97 9.92 10.94
N ASP A 99 -19.41 8.68 10.81
CA ASP A 99 -20.25 8.02 11.80
C ASP A 99 -19.50 7.82 13.12
N SER A 100 -18.23 7.43 13.07
CA SER A 100 -17.39 7.25 14.24
C SER A 100 -17.14 8.58 14.96
N GLN A 101 -16.94 9.66 14.22
CA GLN A 101 -16.75 11.00 14.78
C GLN A 101 -17.99 11.43 15.56
N ALA A 102 -19.19 11.14 15.06
CA ALA A 102 -20.45 11.43 15.74
C ALA A 102 -20.57 10.64 17.06
N LEU A 103 -19.90 9.49 17.19
CA LEU A 103 -19.85 8.68 18.41
C LEU A 103 -18.70 9.09 19.34
N GLY A 104 -17.94 10.13 19.01
CA GLY A 104 -16.80 10.58 19.82
C GLY A 104 -15.56 9.70 19.69
N ILE A 105 -15.45 8.88 18.63
CA ILE A 105 -14.31 8.02 18.40
C ILE A 105 -13.27 8.78 17.57
N SER A 106 -12.03 8.82 18.03
CA SER A 106 -10.92 9.40 17.29
C SER A 106 -10.18 8.34 16.48
N HIS A 107 -9.43 8.79 15.47
CA HIS A 107 -8.70 7.92 14.57
C HIS A 107 -7.25 8.36 14.41
N SER A 108 -6.36 7.41 14.24
CA SER A 108 -4.97 7.62 13.84
C SER A 108 -4.59 6.64 12.75
N ILE A 109 -3.59 7.01 11.96
CA ILE A 109 -3.06 6.18 10.89
C ILE A 109 -1.61 5.87 11.18
N LEU A 110 -1.26 4.58 11.19
CA LEU A 110 0.11 4.09 11.29
C LEU A 110 0.49 3.46 9.97
N SER A 111 1.54 3.97 9.32
CA SER A 111 1.92 3.52 7.99
C SER A 111 3.44 3.45 7.84
N ALA A 112 3.90 2.54 6.97
CA ALA A 112 5.28 2.50 6.52
C ALA A 112 5.57 3.52 5.41
N ALA A 113 4.56 4.25 4.91
CA ALA A 113 4.73 5.30 3.93
C ALA A 113 5.49 6.50 4.51
N HIS A 114 6.15 7.26 3.65
CA HIS A 114 6.76 8.52 4.06
C HIS A 114 5.70 9.48 4.60
N GLN A 115 6.05 10.24 5.63
CA GLN A 115 5.15 11.21 6.26
C GLN A 115 4.54 12.18 5.25
N THR A 116 5.36 12.70 4.33
CA THR A 116 4.92 13.65 3.31
C THR A 116 3.85 13.04 2.40
N ALA A 117 4.06 11.79 1.96
CA ALA A 117 3.09 11.09 1.11
C ALA A 117 1.79 10.83 1.86
N LEU A 118 1.87 10.42 3.13
CA LEU A 118 0.71 10.16 3.97
C LEU A 118 -0.12 11.43 4.18
N GLU A 119 0.52 12.55 4.46
CA GLU A 119 -0.15 13.84 4.64
C GLU A 119 -0.85 14.28 3.36
N ALA A 120 -0.22 14.10 2.20
CA ALA A 120 -0.83 14.42 0.91
C ALA A 120 -2.10 13.60 0.66
N GLY A 121 -2.10 12.32 1.05
CA GLY A 121 -3.23 11.43 0.86
C GLY A 121 -4.37 11.64 1.84
N THR A 122 -4.09 12.24 3.00
CA THR A 122 -5.09 12.46 4.06
C THR A 122 -5.58 13.89 4.16
N ALA A 123 -5.07 14.77 3.33
CA ALA A 123 -5.45 16.20 3.31
C ALA A 123 -6.91 16.44 2.92
#